data_bac72511ac1390e750616c4dc9938ad5
#
_entry.id   bac72511ac1390e750616c4dc9938ad5
#
_cell.length_a   1.000
_cell.length_b   1.000
_cell.length_c   1.000
_cell.angle_alpha   90.00
_cell.angle_beta   90.00
_cell.angle_gamma   90.00
#
_symmetry.space_group_name_H-M   'P 1'
#
loop_
_entity.id
_entity.type
_entity.pdbx_description
1 polymer ?
#
loop_
_entity_poly.entity_id
_entity_poly.type
_entity_poly.pdbx_seq_one_letter_code
_entity_poly.pdbx_strand_id
1 'polypeptide(L)'
;MASSQRALVALLMFAAACSKAKSASPGGTPGGGGGMPPMPVEVAVAQRDTVVDAIQATGQIEAVQSIELRPEVSGRITEILLGEGQFVAKGAPLFRVDDAELKAQVASADAERQLARQALERTKQLMAQHASSQSDLEQADARARAADASYDLLNTRLERTVVRAPFGGVAGRRLVSLGTYVTPQTSLITLQTVNPQHATFQVPERYADRLRRGQLVSFQVAALPGKNFSGEVVFVDPVVELPARTILIKARVPNSEGRLQAGMFIEARLATDIRPNAVVVPEDAMLPVQGSTYVWVVKDGKADRRQVTLGVRTAGWAEILGGGVDAGDQVVVGGGERLFPGAPVMAQVVERHRGAPTGAESTAATPTAPAAPTR
;
A
#
# COMPACT_ATOMS: atom_id res chain seq x y z
N MET A 1 33.18 0.05 66.64
CA MET A 1 33.58 1.33 67.17
C MET A 1 32.36 2.21 67.03
N ALA A 2 31.59 2.35 68.05
CA ALA A 2 31.60 3.38 69.11
C ALA A 2 31.15 4.71 68.50
N SER A 3 30.19 5.46 68.94
CA SER A 3 29.48 5.61 70.23
C SER A 3 28.47 6.75 69.98
N SER A 4 27.20 6.60 70.41
CA SER A 4 26.71 7.21 71.68
C SER A 4 26.55 8.72 71.58
N GLN A 5 25.55 9.41 72.05
CA GLN A 5 24.68 9.34 73.21
C GLN A 5 23.80 10.63 73.23
N ARG A 6 22.53 10.51 73.63
CA ARG A 6 21.94 11.17 74.79
C ARG A 6 21.92 12.74 74.79
N ALA A 7 20.95 13.46 75.16
CA ALA A 7 19.90 13.46 76.14
C ALA A 7 19.20 14.84 76.01
N LEU A 8 18.13 15.26 76.51
CA LEU A 8 17.30 15.09 77.69
C LEU A 8 16.40 16.34 77.83
N VAL A 9 15.12 16.15 78.00
CA VAL A 9 14.16 16.79 78.99
C VAL A 9 14.16 18.31 79.15
N ALA A 10 12.94 18.93 79.04
CA ALA A 10 12.26 19.79 79.98
C ALA A 10 10.88 20.15 79.42
N LEU A 11 9.87 19.63 79.86
CA LEU A 11 8.80 19.86 80.91
C LEU A 11 8.65 21.31 81.34
N LEU A 12 7.50 21.96 81.02
CA LEU A 12 6.86 22.95 81.86
C LEU A 12 5.37 23.08 81.48
N MET A 13 4.56 22.67 82.46
CA MET A 13 3.15 22.90 82.53
C MET A 13 2.83 24.42 82.76
N PHE A 14 1.74 24.90 82.15
CA PHE A 14 0.96 25.93 82.82
C PHE A 14 -0.53 25.70 82.58
N ALA A 15 -1.28 25.69 83.67
CA ALA A 15 -2.69 25.37 83.81
C ALA A 15 -3.59 26.62 83.72
N ALA A 16 -4.83 26.35 83.31
CA ALA A 16 -6.11 26.91 83.73
C ALA A 16 -6.45 28.39 83.49
N ALA A 17 -7.56 28.59 82.76
CA ALA A 17 -8.69 29.34 83.27
C ALA A 17 -9.96 29.11 82.45
N CYS A 18 -10.98 28.57 83.13
CA CYS A 18 -12.38 28.54 82.71
C CYS A 18 -12.95 29.92 82.67
N SER A 19 -13.76 30.26 81.62
CA SER A 19 -14.91 31.15 81.82
C SER A 19 -16.10 30.73 80.98
N LYS A 20 -17.19 30.34 81.64
CA LYS A 20 -18.50 30.08 81.12
C LYS A 20 -19.11 31.43 80.63
N ALA A 21 -19.56 31.43 79.36
CA ALA A 21 -20.59 32.36 78.93
C ALA A 21 -21.69 31.59 78.21
N LYS A 22 -22.84 31.59 78.83
CA LYS A 22 -24.16 31.16 78.38
C LYS A 22 -24.73 32.24 77.47
N SER A 23 -25.14 31.89 76.22
CA SER A 23 -26.31 32.58 75.65
C SER A 23 -26.87 31.88 74.45
N ALA A 24 -28.10 31.52 74.55
CA ALA A 24 -29.20 31.58 73.58
C ALA A 24 -29.08 30.96 72.21
N SER A 25 -29.76 29.86 72.01
CA SER A 25 -30.37 29.45 70.74
C SER A 25 -31.42 30.43 70.28
N PRO A 26 -31.51 30.68 68.98
CA PRO A 26 -32.83 30.70 68.36
C PRO A 26 -32.89 29.56 67.31
N GLY A 27 -34.01 28.89 67.29
CA GLY A 27 -34.39 27.85 66.41
C GLY A 27 -34.35 28.30 64.96
N GLY A 28 -33.79 27.43 64.09
CA GLY A 28 -33.81 27.56 62.66
C GLY A 28 -33.96 26.17 62.03
N THR A 29 -35.11 25.98 61.52
CA THR A 29 -35.62 24.99 60.53
C THR A 29 -34.70 23.91 60.04
N PRO A 30 -35.14 22.66 60.04
CA PRO A 30 -34.50 21.60 59.21
C PRO A 30 -35.03 21.72 57.80
N GLY A 31 -34.24 22.26 56.90
CA GLY A 31 -34.60 22.35 55.52
C GLY A 31 -33.37 22.49 54.64
N GLY A 32 -33.12 21.47 53.89
CA GLY A 32 -32.17 21.58 52.80
C GLY A 32 -31.14 20.44 52.78
N GLY A 33 -31.43 19.40 52.02
CA GLY A 33 -30.44 18.39 51.62
C GLY A 33 -29.25 19.10 51.04
N GLY A 34 -28.14 19.06 51.75
CA GLY A 34 -26.85 19.57 51.28
C GLY A 34 -26.33 18.72 50.11
N GLY A 35 -26.90 18.93 48.93
CA GLY A 35 -26.31 18.44 47.72
C GLY A 35 -24.96 19.10 47.53
N MET A 36 -23.92 18.32 47.37
CA MET A 36 -22.62 18.83 46.97
C MET A 36 -22.78 19.79 45.79
N PRO A 37 -22.10 20.93 45.78
CA PRO A 37 -22.16 21.83 44.63
C PRO A 37 -21.66 21.06 43.39
N PRO A 38 -22.31 21.25 42.21
CA PRO A 38 -21.93 20.55 40.98
C PRO A 38 -20.50 20.92 40.61
N MET A 39 -19.69 19.88 40.30
CA MET A 39 -18.29 20.05 39.91
C MET A 39 -18.22 20.49 38.45
N PRO A 40 -17.48 21.56 38.12
CA PRO A 40 -17.27 21.93 36.72
C PRO A 40 -16.39 20.89 36.04
N VAL A 41 -16.85 20.40 34.90
CA VAL A 41 -16.13 19.42 34.05
C VAL A 41 -16.23 19.81 32.61
N GLU A 42 -15.15 19.58 31.85
CA GLU A 42 -15.17 19.69 30.39
C GLU A 42 -15.62 18.36 29.80
N VAL A 43 -16.57 18.42 28.88
CA VAL A 43 -17.11 17.24 28.21
C VAL A 43 -16.99 17.36 26.71
N ALA A 44 -16.71 16.24 26.04
CA ALA A 44 -16.80 16.08 24.60
C ALA A 44 -17.89 15.07 24.24
N VAL A 45 -18.46 15.17 23.06
CA VAL A 45 -19.49 14.25 22.58
C VAL A 45 -18.84 13.06 21.91
N ALA A 46 -19.21 11.84 22.31
CA ALA A 46 -18.83 10.62 21.62
C ALA A 46 -19.43 10.61 20.22
N GLN A 47 -18.62 10.34 19.19
CA GLN A 47 -19.01 10.45 17.80
C GLN A 47 -18.98 9.08 17.10
N ARG A 48 -19.75 8.94 16.02
CA ARG A 48 -19.60 7.82 15.09
C ARG A 48 -18.62 8.19 13.99
N ASP A 49 -17.65 7.33 13.75
CA ASP A 49 -16.68 7.54 12.69
C ASP A 49 -16.22 6.21 12.08
N THR A 50 -15.60 6.28 10.91
CA THR A 50 -14.97 5.12 10.32
C THR A 50 -13.59 4.91 10.91
N VAL A 51 -13.41 3.78 11.58
CA VAL A 51 -12.12 3.37 12.13
C VAL A 51 -11.49 2.34 11.21
N VAL A 52 -10.25 2.59 10.85
CA VAL A 52 -9.45 1.67 10.03
C VAL A 52 -8.35 1.07 10.90
N ASP A 53 -8.43 -0.25 11.12
CA ASP A 53 -7.32 -1.01 11.70
C ASP A 53 -6.30 -1.27 10.58
N ALA A 54 -5.09 -0.80 10.74
CA ALA A 54 -4.07 -0.90 9.70
C ALA A 54 -2.73 -1.37 10.25
N ILE A 55 -2.10 -2.28 9.51
CA ILE A 55 -0.73 -2.71 9.75
C ILE A 55 0.21 -1.71 9.09
N GLN A 56 1.15 -1.18 9.85
CA GLN A 56 2.23 -0.35 9.32
C GLN A 56 3.38 -1.24 8.86
N ALA A 57 3.89 -0.99 7.67
CA ALA A 57 4.98 -1.72 7.07
C ALA A 57 5.84 -0.78 6.20
N THR A 58 7.10 -1.11 6.05
CA THR A 58 8.00 -0.39 5.15
C THR A 58 8.30 -1.23 3.92
N GLY A 59 8.60 -0.58 2.82
CA GLY A 59 8.86 -1.26 1.57
C GLY A 59 9.39 -0.33 0.49
N GLN A 60 9.21 -0.72 -0.75
CA GLN A 60 9.67 0.03 -1.92
C GLN A 60 8.70 -0.07 -3.09
N ILE A 61 8.82 0.86 -4.01
CA ILE A 61 8.13 0.79 -5.29
C ILE A 61 8.94 -0.10 -6.23
N GLU A 62 8.28 -1.01 -6.94
CA GLU A 62 8.87 -1.87 -7.95
C GLU A 62 8.12 -1.75 -9.27
N ALA A 63 8.84 -1.86 -10.39
CA ALA A 63 8.20 -2.00 -11.67
C ALA A 63 7.48 -3.36 -11.76
N VAL A 64 6.29 -3.39 -12.39
CA VAL A 64 5.56 -4.66 -12.63
C VAL A 64 6.39 -5.60 -13.49
N GLN A 65 7.09 -5.05 -14.47
CA GLN A 65 8.05 -5.77 -15.32
C GLN A 65 9.30 -4.92 -15.48
N SER A 66 10.47 -5.56 -15.29
CA SER A 66 11.78 -4.97 -15.51
C SER A 66 12.69 -6.03 -16.10
N ILE A 67 13.27 -5.75 -17.26
CA ILE A 67 14.20 -6.66 -17.92
C ILE A 67 15.39 -5.90 -18.50
N GLU A 68 16.52 -6.59 -18.56
CA GLU A 68 17.66 -6.20 -19.39
C GLU A 68 17.50 -6.80 -20.77
N LEU A 69 17.32 -5.96 -21.77
CA LEU A 69 17.24 -6.40 -23.16
C LEU A 69 18.63 -6.80 -23.66
N ARG A 70 18.68 -7.96 -24.31
CA ARG A 70 19.87 -8.53 -24.91
C ARG A 70 19.56 -8.95 -26.35
N PRO A 71 20.55 -8.91 -27.27
CA PRO A 71 20.34 -9.39 -28.63
C PRO A 71 20.27 -10.93 -28.64
N GLU A 72 19.55 -11.50 -29.61
CA GLU A 72 19.47 -12.95 -29.77
C GLU A 72 20.55 -13.46 -30.74
N VAL A 73 21.16 -12.55 -31.55
CA VAL A 73 22.21 -12.84 -32.49
C VAL A 73 23.43 -11.96 -32.23
N SER A 74 24.62 -12.48 -32.51
CA SER A 74 25.85 -11.72 -32.39
C SER A 74 26.07 -10.89 -33.66
N GLY A 75 26.64 -9.69 -33.49
CA GLY A 75 26.99 -8.82 -34.61
C GLY A 75 27.27 -7.39 -34.16
N ARG A 76 27.46 -6.48 -35.09
CA ARG A 76 27.67 -5.05 -34.83
C ARG A 76 26.36 -4.32 -34.82
N ILE A 77 26.16 -3.38 -33.85
CA ILE A 77 25.00 -2.48 -33.85
C ILE A 77 25.10 -1.51 -35.04
N THR A 78 24.14 -1.58 -35.96
CA THR A 78 24.03 -0.70 -37.12
C THR A 78 23.06 0.46 -36.92
N GLU A 79 22.00 0.26 -36.10
CA GLU A 79 21.02 1.31 -35.82
C GLU A 79 20.56 1.26 -34.38
N ILE A 80 20.27 2.44 -33.82
CA ILE A 80 19.65 2.63 -32.51
C ILE A 80 18.42 3.48 -32.76
N LEU A 81 17.24 2.92 -32.51
CA LEU A 81 15.94 3.46 -32.90
C LEU A 81 15.16 4.07 -31.73
N LEU A 82 15.79 4.20 -30.56
CA LEU A 82 15.16 4.73 -29.37
C LEU A 82 16.05 5.75 -28.66
N GLY A 83 15.42 6.67 -27.91
CA GLY A 83 16.07 7.56 -26.95
C GLY A 83 16.04 7.00 -25.52
N GLU A 84 17.05 7.38 -24.72
CA GLU A 84 17.06 7.10 -23.28
C GLU A 84 15.90 7.84 -22.59
N GLY A 85 15.23 7.19 -21.64
CA GLY A 85 14.06 7.76 -20.94
C GLY A 85 12.78 7.79 -21.78
N GLN A 86 12.80 7.34 -23.04
CA GLN A 86 11.65 7.35 -23.92
C GLN A 86 10.70 6.19 -23.63
N PHE A 87 9.40 6.45 -23.71
CA PHE A 87 8.38 5.40 -23.70
C PHE A 87 8.39 4.66 -25.06
N VAL A 88 8.40 3.34 -25.01
CA VAL A 88 8.32 2.47 -26.17
C VAL A 88 7.12 1.52 -26.05
N ALA A 89 6.42 1.30 -27.17
CA ALA A 89 5.30 0.36 -27.22
C ALA A 89 5.82 -1.09 -27.39
N LYS A 90 5.00 -2.06 -26.99
CA LYS A 90 5.28 -3.49 -27.25
C LYS A 90 5.49 -3.72 -28.75
N GLY A 91 6.55 -4.48 -29.09
CA GLY A 91 6.92 -4.82 -30.47
C GLY A 91 7.72 -3.73 -31.20
N ALA A 92 7.88 -2.53 -30.62
CA ALA A 92 8.68 -1.47 -31.25
C ALA A 92 10.14 -1.92 -31.44
N PRO A 93 10.75 -1.65 -32.61
CA PRO A 93 12.16 -1.94 -32.85
C PRO A 93 13.02 -0.95 -32.04
N LEU A 94 14.04 -1.47 -31.36
CA LEU A 94 14.90 -0.69 -30.47
C LEU A 94 16.33 -0.62 -30.99
N PHE A 95 16.86 -1.75 -31.40
CA PHE A 95 18.22 -1.86 -31.95
C PHE A 95 18.19 -2.74 -33.19
N ARG A 96 19.11 -2.48 -34.12
CA ARG A 96 19.39 -3.36 -35.23
C ARG A 96 20.84 -3.81 -35.19
N VAL A 97 21.03 -5.12 -35.29
CA VAL A 97 22.31 -5.76 -35.45
C VAL A 97 22.55 -5.93 -36.96
N ASP A 98 23.81 -5.92 -37.40
CA ASP A 98 24.19 -6.13 -38.82
C ASP A 98 23.53 -7.38 -39.37
N ASP A 99 22.77 -7.21 -40.42
CA ASP A 99 21.94 -8.23 -41.05
C ASP A 99 22.37 -8.55 -42.51
N ALA A 100 23.45 -7.93 -42.99
CA ALA A 100 23.86 -8.03 -44.39
C ALA A 100 24.14 -9.47 -44.81
N GLU A 101 24.90 -10.21 -44.01
CA GLU A 101 25.23 -11.61 -44.30
C GLU A 101 23.98 -12.50 -44.24
N LEU A 102 23.13 -12.33 -43.19
CA LEU A 102 21.91 -13.11 -43.06
C LEU A 102 20.91 -12.83 -44.18
N LYS A 103 20.81 -11.61 -44.68
CA LYS A 103 19.98 -11.26 -45.83
C LYS A 103 20.46 -12.00 -47.10
N ALA A 104 21.77 -12.09 -47.33
CA ALA A 104 22.33 -12.86 -48.46
C ALA A 104 22.05 -14.36 -48.31
N GLN A 105 22.17 -14.90 -47.10
CA GLN A 105 21.87 -16.32 -46.85
C GLN A 105 20.37 -16.63 -47.03
N VAL A 106 19.47 -15.76 -46.57
CA VAL A 106 18.01 -15.88 -46.76
C VAL A 106 17.68 -15.84 -48.27
N ALA A 107 18.27 -14.90 -49.01
CA ALA A 107 18.06 -14.81 -50.47
C ALA A 107 18.51 -16.07 -51.20
N SER A 108 19.65 -16.67 -50.84
CA SER A 108 20.12 -17.93 -51.37
C SER A 108 19.18 -19.10 -51.05
N ALA A 109 18.75 -19.21 -49.80
CA ALA A 109 17.82 -20.26 -49.37
C ALA A 109 16.43 -20.10 -50.02
N ASP A 110 15.98 -18.86 -50.27
CA ASP A 110 14.73 -18.61 -50.99
C ASP A 110 14.79 -19.08 -52.44
N ALA A 111 15.92 -18.85 -53.13
CA ALA A 111 16.12 -19.34 -54.51
C ALA A 111 16.11 -20.89 -54.53
N GLU A 112 16.76 -21.55 -53.58
CA GLU A 112 16.76 -23.01 -53.47
C GLU A 112 15.35 -23.56 -53.16
N ARG A 113 14.64 -22.91 -52.27
CA ARG A 113 13.23 -23.22 -51.95
C ARG A 113 12.33 -23.12 -53.16
N GLN A 114 12.47 -22.05 -53.95
CA GLN A 114 11.69 -21.86 -55.17
C GLN A 114 12.00 -22.95 -56.20
N LEU A 115 13.30 -23.31 -56.42
CA LEU A 115 13.70 -24.38 -57.30
C LEU A 115 13.12 -25.73 -56.88
N ALA A 116 13.20 -26.08 -55.59
CA ALA A 116 12.68 -27.33 -55.06
C ALA A 116 11.15 -27.44 -55.20
N ARG A 117 10.43 -26.34 -54.93
CA ARG A 117 8.97 -26.27 -55.10
C ARG A 117 8.56 -26.40 -56.58
N GLN A 118 9.29 -25.76 -57.51
CA GLN A 118 9.02 -25.93 -58.94
C GLN A 118 9.30 -27.36 -59.40
N ALA A 119 10.35 -28.03 -58.90
CA ALA A 119 10.64 -29.44 -59.18
C ALA A 119 9.52 -30.36 -58.69
N LEU A 120 9.05 -30.13 -57.44
CA LEU A 120 7.92 -30.88 -56.86
C LEU A 120 6.65 -30.72 -57.71
N GLU A 121 6.30 -29.49 -58.08
CA GLU A 121 5.12 -29.24 -58.91
C GLU A 121 5.20 -29.88 -60.26
N ARG A 122 6.36 -29.85 -60.92
CA ARG A 122 6.60 -30.55 -62.19
C ARG A 122 6.45 -32.05 -62.01
N THR A 123 7.01 -32.64 -60.95
CA THR A 123 6.89 -34.09 -60.69
C THR A 123 5.42 -34.48 -60.41
N LYS A 124 4.64 -33.66 -59.73
CA LYS A 124 3.19 -33.86 -59.55
C LYS A 124 2.44 -33.89 -60.86
N GLN A 125 2.77 -32.96 -61.78
CA GLN A 125 2.15 -32.92 -63.11
C GLN A 125 2.51 -34.17 -63.94
N LEU A 126 3.79 -34.59 -63.91
CA LEU A 126 4.20 -35.82 -64.58
C LEU A 126 3.56 -37.07 -64.00
N MET A 127 3.42 -37.13 -62.69
CA MET A 127 2.71 -38.21 -62.00
C MET A 127 1.25 -38.30 -62.43
N ALA A 128 0.56 -37.15 -62.56
CA ALA A 128 -0.83 -37.10 -63.05
C ALA A 128 -0.97 -37.59 -64.51
N GLN A 129 0.10 -37.50 -65.28
CA GLN A 129 0.20 -38.04 -66.67
C GLN A 129 0.77 -39.44 -66.71
N HIS A 130 0.96 -40.13 -65.56
CA HIS A 130 1.58 -41.46 -65.45
C HIS A 130 3.06 -41.51 -66.01
N ALA A 131 3.76 -40.39 -66.04
CA ALA A 131 5.11 -40.23 -66.53
C ALA A 131 6.17 -40.10 -65.43
N SER A 132 5.86 -40.36 -64.21
CA SER A 132 6.79 -40.37 -63.05
C SER A 132 6.35 -41.40 -61.98
N SER A 133 7.31 -41.87 -61.17
CA SER A 133 7.07 -42.82 -60.10
C SER A 133 6.63 -42.16 -58.78
N GLN A 134 5.98 -42.96 -57.93
CA GLN A 134 5.64 -42.51 -56.55
C GLN A 134 6.91 -42.14 -55.76
N SER A 135 8.01 -42.87 -55.94
CA SER A 135 9.29 -42.60 -55.30
C SER A 135 9.89 -41.25 -55.74
N ASP A 136 9.73 -40.87 -57.01
CA ASP A 136 10.20 -39.55 -57.51
C ASP A 136 9.39 -38.42 -56.86
N LEU A 137 8.08 -38.60 -56.71
CA LEU A 137 7.22 -37.63 -56.03
C LEU A 137 7.61 -37.47 -54.57
N GLU A 138 7.78 -38.59 -53.84
CA GLU A 138 8.19 -38.56 -52.42
C GLU A 138 9.57 -37.91 -52.25
N GLN A 139 10.51 -38.16 -53.17
CA GLN A 139 11.82 -37.53 -53.14
C GLN A 139 11.74 -36.03 -53.42
N ALA A 140 10.94 -35.59 -54.37
CA ALA A 140 10.75 -34.19 -54.69
C ALA A 140 10.06 -33.45 -53.54
N ASP A 141 9.06 -34.09 -52.89
CA ASP A 141 8.38 -33.55 -51.73
C ASP A 141 9.32 -33.41 -50.51
N ALA A 142 10.13 -34.43 -50.25
CA ALA A 142 11.14 -34.37 -49.19
C ALA A 142 12.16 -33.24 -49.37
N ARG A 143 12.62 -33.01 -50.65
CA ARG A 143 13.51 -31.90 -50.97
C ARG A 143 12.85 -30.53 -50.78
N ALA A 144 11.58 -30.37 -51.20
CA ALA A 144 10.86 -29.13 -51.04
C ALA A 144 10.69 -28.79 -49.55
N ARG A 145 10.30 -29.79 -48.71
CA ARG A 145 10.18 -29.59 -47.25
C ARG A 145 11.52 -29.25 -46.60
N ALA A 146 12.62 -29.88 -47.05
CA ALA A 146 13.96 -29.54 -46.50
C ALA A 146 14.38 -28.12 -46.86
N ALA A 147 14.10 -27.67 -48.10
CA ALA A 147 14.40 -26.30 -48.54
C ALA A 147 13.51 -25.26 -47.81
N ASP A 148 12.23 -25.56 -47.62
CA ASP A 148 11.33 -24.72 -46.82
C ASP A 148 11.86 -24.55 -45.39
N ALA A 149 12.22 -25.65 -44.72
CA ALA A 149 12.76 -25.61 -43.35
C ALA A 149 14.08 -24.83 -43.26
N SER A 150 14.95 -24.93 -44.28
CA SER A 150 16.21 -24.15 -44.34
C SER A 150 15.93 -22.65 -44.44
N TYR A 151 15.03 -22.26 -45.34
CA TYR A 151 14.60 -20.87 -45.48
C TYR A 151 14.00 -20.32 -44.18
N ASP A 152 13.06 -21.03 -43.54
CA ASP A 152 12.40 -20.61 -42.32
C ASP A 152 13.39 -20.42 -41.17
N LEU A 153 14.39 -21.29 -41.05
CA LEU A 153 15.48 -21.16 -40.09
C LEU A 153 16.27 -19.85 -40.28
N LEU A 154 16.69 -19.58 -41.52
CA LEU A 154 17.49 -18.38 -41.82
C LEU A 154 16.65 -17.11 -41.69
N ASN A 155 15.39 -17.13 -42.12
CA ASN A 155 14.48 -16.01 -41.97
C ASN A 155 14.24 -15.70 -40.49
N THR A 156 14.03 -16.71 -39.64
CA THR A 156 13.90 -16.50 -38.16
C THR A 156 15.17 -15.86 -37.58
N ARG A 157 16.35 -16.27 -38.03
CA ARG A 157 17.62 -15.64 -37.61
C ARG A 157 17.70 -14.18 -38.04
N LEU A 158 17.28 -13.89 -39.29
CA LEU A 158 17.23 -12.53 -39.81
C LEU A 158 16.24 -11.65 -39.00
N GLU A 159 15.06 -12.16 -38.67
CA GLU A 159 14.10 -11.42 -37.83
C GLU A 159 14.68 -11.06 -36.44
N ARG A 160 15.50 -11.95 -35.85
CA ARG A 160 16.18 -11.75 -34.57
C ARG A 160 17.32 -10.73 -34.61
N THR A 161 17.73 -10.23 -35.79
CA THR A 161 18.67 -9.10 -35.87
C THR A 161 18.06 -7.80 -35.39
N VAL A 162 16.74 -7.70 -35.35
CA VAL A 162 16.01 -6.54 -34.83
C VAL A 162 15.53 -6.82 -33.40
N VAL A 163 16.19 -6.20 -32.44
CA VAL A 163 15.80 -6.30 -31.03
C VAL A 163 14.55 -5.45 -30.79
N ARG A 164 13.47 -6.08 -30.34
CA ARG A 164 12.16 -5.44 -30.11
C ARG A 164 11.78 -5.43 -28.64
N ALA A 165 10.94 -4.47 -28.28
CA ALA A 165 10.37 -4.37 -26.92
C ALA A 165 9.35 -5.51 -26.67
N PRO A 166 9.54 -6.39 -25.67
CA PRO A 166 8.60 -7.48 -25.37
C PRO A 166 7.31 -6.99 -24.70
N PHE A 167 7.35 -5.83 -24.04
CA PHE A 167 6.21 -5.13 -23.45
C PHE A 167 6.38 -3.61 -23.59
N GLY A 168 5.30 -2.86 -23.37
CA GLY A 168 5.35 -1.40 -23.34
C GLY A 168 5.95 -0.88 -22.04
N GLY A 169 6.90 0.07 -22.12
CA GLY A 169 7.60 0.59 -20.96
C GLY A 169 8.50 1.76 -21.29
N VAL A 170 9.24 2.23 -20.30
CA VAL A 170 10.24 3.27 -20.46
C VAL A 170 11.63 2.64 -20.55
N ALA A 171 12.37 3.06 -21.57
CA ALA A 171 13.76 2.67 -21.78
C ALA A 171 14.67 3.38 -20.76
N GLY A 172 15.48 2.63 -20.05
CA GLY A 172 16.49 3.16 -19.13
C GLY A 172 17.73 3.68 -19.85
N ARG A 173 18.86 3.64 -19.14
CA ARG A 173 20.16 4.02 -19.69
C ARG A 173 20.63 2.97 -20.71
N ARG A 174 21.14 3.43 -21.84
CA ARG A 174 21.75 2.61 -22.89
C ARG A 174 23.18 2.23 -22.49
N LEU A 175 23.51 0.96 -22.66
CA LEU A 175 24.82 0.39 -22.27
C LEU A 175 25.76 0.17 -23.47
N VAL A 176 25.27 0.37 -24.69
CA VAL A 176 26.01 0.14 -25.94
C VAL A 176 25.93 1.34 -26.88
N SER A 177 26.88 1.46 -27.82
CA SER A 177 26.93 2.52 -28.81
C SER A 177 26.82 1.97 -30.23
N LEU A 178 26.52 2.83 -31.19
CA LEU A 178 26.55 2.52 -32.58
C LEU A 178 27.94 1.94 -32.96
N GLY A 179 28.00 0.85 -33.72
CA GLY A 179 29.23 0.19 -34.08
C GLY A 179 29.79 -0.81 -33.05
N THR A 180 29.23 -0.86 -31.84
CA THR A 180 29.63 -1.86 -30.84
C THR A 180 29.28 -3.27 -31.30
N TYR A 181 30.22 -4.21 -31.14
CA TYR A 181 29.96 -5.62 -31.36
C TYR A 181 29.29 -6.22 -30.12
N VAL A 182 28.16 -6.88 -30.32
CA VAL A 182 27.32 -7.43 -29.22
C VAL A 182 27.12 -8.94 -29.40
N THR A 183 26.87 -9.60 -28.30
CA THR A 183 26.56 -11.04 -28.20
C THR A 183 25.31 -11.25 -27.36
N PRO A 184 24.68 -12.43 -27.30
CA PRO A 184 23.52 -12.71 -26.47
C PRO A 184 23.72 -12.46 -24.95
N GLN A 185 24.98 -12.33 -24.51
CA GLN A 185 25.31 -11.98 -23.10
C GLN A 185 25.40 -10.48 -22.87
N THR A 186 25.46 -9.66 -23.91
CA THR A 186 25.65 -8.21 -23.83
C THR A 186 24.31 -7.54 -23.48
N SER A 187 24.21 -6.85 -22.33
CA SER A 187 23.05 -6.02 -22.00
C SER A 187 23.06 -4.74 -22.84
N LEU A 188 21.98 -4.47 -23.54
CA LEU A 188 21.80 -3.30 -24.40
C LEU A 188 21.20 -2.12 -23.65
N ILE A 189 20.08 -2.37 -22.96
CA ILE A 189 19.28 -1.38 -22.25
C ILE A 189 18.35 -2.09 -21.26
N THR A 190 17.96 -1.40 -20.20
CA THR A 190 16.90 -1.86 -19.29
C THR A 190 15.56 -1.31 -19.77
N LEU A 191 14.52 -2.15 -19.83
CA LEU A 191 13.15 -1.76 -20.12
C LEU A 191 12.28 -2.03 -18.90
N GLN A 192 11.53 -1.00 -18.45
CA GLN A 192 10.69 -1.09 -17.25
C GLN A 192 9.28 -0.57 -17.52
N THR A 193 8.27 -1.25 -16.94
CA THR A 193 6.92 -0.68 -16.87
C THR A 193 6.87 0.42 -15.82
N VAL A 194 6.24 1.55 -16.17
CA VAL A 194 6.12 2.72 -15.27
C VAL A 194 4.70 2.85 -14.73
N ASN A 195 3.70 2.33 -15.43
CA ASN A 195 2.30 2.36 -15.03
C ASN A 195 1.57 1.09 -15.50
N PRO A 196 0.96 0.34 -14.57
CA PRO A 196 1.01 0.49 -13.12
C PRO A 196 2.37 0.10 -12.54
N GLN A 197 2.58 0.41 -11.24
CA GLN A 197 3.70 -0.11 -10.46
C GLN A 197 3.23 -1.00 -9.31
N HIS A 198 4.17 -1.65 -8.63
CA HIS A 198 3.91 -2.40 -7.41
C HIS A 198 4.50 -1.65 -6.20
N ALA A 199 3.71 -1.49 -5.15
CA ALA A 199 4.22 -1.22 -3.82
C ALA A 199 4.50 -2.58 -3.16
N THR A 200 5.77 -2.89 -2.96
CA THR A 200 6.23 -4.15 -2.36
C THR A 200 6.69 -3.87 -0.94
N PHE A 201 6.11 -4.54 0.04
CA PHE A 201 6.42 -4.36 1.45
C PHE A 201 6.29 -5.66 2.23
N GLN A 202 6.92 -5.70 3.40
CA GLN A 202 6.98 -6.89 4.24
C GLN A 202 6.15 -6.71 5.50
N VAL A 203 5.33 -7.71 5.84
CA VAL A 203 4.46 -7.72 7.02
C VAL A 203 4.86 -8.88 7.93
N PRO A 204 4.99 -8.69 9.25
CA PRO A 204 5.30 -9.77 10.19
C PRO A 204 4.29 -10.92 10.14
N GLU A 205 4.76 -12.18 10.27
CA GLU A 205 3.95 -13.41 10.17
C GLU A 205 2.76 -13.46 11.14
N ARG A 206 2.86 -12.77 12.29
CA ARG A 206 1.76 -12.70 13.28
C ARG A 206 0.44 -12.13 12.72
N TYR A 207 0.50 -11.48 11.57
CA TYR A 207 -0.67 -10.91 10.88
C TYR A 207 -1.15 -11.77 9.69
N ALA A 208 -0.56 -12.95 9.48
CA ALA A 208 -0.82 -13.82 8.32
C ALA A 208 -2.32 -14.13 8.11
N ASP A 209 -3.03 -14.35 9.21
CA ASP A 209 -4.48 -14.63 9.22
C ASP A 209 -5.35 -13.46 8.73
N ARG A 210 -4.81 -12.23 8.77
CA ARG A 210 -5.50 -11.01 8.37
C ARG A 210 -5.17 -10.55 6.95
N LEU A 211 -4.20 -11.19 6.28
CA LEU A 211 -3.76 -10.80 4.95
C LEU A 211 -4.67 -11.41 3.87
N ARG A 212 -5.21 -10.57 2.99
CA ARG A 212 -6.06 -10.99 1.88
C ARG A 212 -5.75 -10.16 0.64
N ARG A 213 -5.94 -10.76 -0.54
CA ARG A 213 -5.99 -10.02 -1.80
C ARG A 213 -7.20 -9.09 -1.80
N GLY A 214 -7.10 -7.97 -2.51
CA GLY A 214 -8.16 -6.96 -2.58
C GLY A 214 -8.15 -5.94 -1.43
N GLN A 215 -7.30 -6.11 -0.41
CA GLN A 215 -7.17 -5.14 0.67
C GLN A 215 -6.59 -3.82 0.14
N LEU A 216 -7.11 -2.71 0.68
CA LEU A 216 -6.61 -1.39 0.38
C LEU A 216 -5.32 -1.12 1.15
N VAL A 217 -4.35 -0.57 0.45
CA VAL A 217 -3.12 -0.06 1.03
C VAL A 217 -3.00 1.43 0.72
N SER A 218 -2.71 2.22 1.72
CA SER A 218 -2.29 3.61 1.57
C SER A 218 -0.82 3.72 1.94
N PHE A 219 -0.06 4.57 1.25
CA PHE A 219 1.35 4.74 1.56
C PHE A 219 1.82 6.15 1.24
N GLN A 220 2.87 6.53 1.93
CA GLN A 220 3.63 7.75 1.67
C GLN A 220 4.99 7.39 1.11
N VAL A 221 5.50 8.25 0.25
CA VAL A 221 6.83 8.11 -0.35
C VAL A 221 7.73 9.20 0.25
N ALA A 222 8.87 8.81 0.80
CA ALA A 222 9.78 9.76 1.45
C ALA A 222 10.24 10.89 0.51
N ALA A 223 10.36 10.62 -0.79
CA ALA A 223 10.72 11.59 -1.81
C ALA A 223 9.58 12.57 -2.18
N LEU A 224 8.34 12.33 -1.75
CA LEU A 224 7.15 13.12 -2.08
C LEU A 224 6.35 13.44 -0.80
N PRO A 225 6.88 14.25 0.11
CA PRO A 225 6.25 14.52 1.40
C PRO A 225 4.86 15.17 1.22
N GLY A 226 3.92 14.76 2.08
CA GLY A 226 2.54 15.27 2.07
C GLY A 226 1.63 14.67 0.99
N LYS A 227 2.11 13.75 0.15
CA LYS A 227 1.29 13.03 -0.81
C LYS A 227 1.01 11.62 -0.35
N ASN A 228 -0.27 11.28 -0.32
CA ASN A 228 -0.73 9.92 -0.07
C ASN A 228 -1.05 9.23 -1.39
N PHE A 229 -0.55 8.02 -1.53
CA PHE A 229 -0.85 7.14 -2.64
C PHE A 229 -1.68 5.97 -2.13
N SER A 230 -2.48 5.39 -3.01
CA SER A 230 -3.28 4.22 -2.68
C SER A 230 -3.09 3.12 -3.72
N GLY A 231 -3.29 1.90 -3.28
CA GLY A 231 -3.23 0.72 -4.14
C GLY A 231 -4.06 -0.41 -3.56
N GLU A 232 -4.11 -1.49 -4.29
CA GLU A 232 -4.84 -2.71 -3.92
C GLU A 232 -3.88 -3.90 -3.90
N VAL A 233 -3.94 -4.71 -2.85
CA VAL A 233 -3.13 -5.93 -2.70
C VAL A 233 -3.52 -6.93 -3.79
N VAL A 234 -2.57 -7.24 -4.67
CA VAL A 234 -2.71 -8.21 -5.74
C VAL A 234 -2.03 -9.54 -5.43
N PHE A 235 -1.05 -9.53 -4.54
CA PHE A 235 -0.29 -10.71 -4.17
C PHE A 235 0.08 -10.70 -2.69
N VAL A 236 -0.12 -11.84 -2.04
CA VAL A 236 0.35 -12.16 -0.70
C VAL A 236 1.17 -13.43 -0.83
N ASP A 237 2.42 -13.40 -0.43
CA ASP A 237 3.31 -14.55 -0.55
C ASP A 237 2.84 -15.67 0.40
N PRO A 238 2.67 -16.91 -0.09
CA PRO A 238 2.35 -18.05 0.77
C PRO A 238 3.52 -18.51 1.62
N VAL A 239 4.74 -17.99 1.39
CA VAL A 239 5.96 -18.37 2.09
C VAL A 239 6.40 -17.25 3.04
N VAL A 240 6.78 -17.64 4.26
CA VAL A 240 7.38 -16.73 5.23
C VAL A 240 8.88 -16.65 4.99
N GLU A 241 9.39 -15.46 4.76
CA GLU A 241 10.83 -15.23 4.58
C GLU A 241 11.58 -15.30 5.92
N LEU A 242 12.61 -16.16 5.96
CA LEU A 242 13.51 -16.29 7.10
C LEU A 242 14.83 -15.50 6.83
N PRO A 243 15.47 -14.95 7.87
CA PRO A 243 15.18 -15.04 9.31
C PRO A 243 14.21 -13.96 9.82
N ALA A 244 13.77 -13.02 8.99
CA ALA A 244 12.97 -11.86 9.41
C ALA A 244 11.54 -12.23 9.84
N ARG A 245 11.05 -13.43 9.49
CA ARG A 245 9.68 -13.90 9.71
C ARG A 245 8.64 -12.92 9.19
N THR A 246 8.79 -12.56 7.94
CA THR A 246 7.90 -11.63 7.24
C THR A 246 7.26 -12.29 6.03
N ILE A 247 6.12 -11.76 5.62
CA ILE A 247 5.37 -12.15 4.43
C ILE A 247 5.46 -11.00 3.44
N LEU A 248 5.89 -11.30 2.22
CA LEU A 248 5.97 -10.33 1.14
C LEU A 248 4.57 -10.04 0.59
N ILE A 249 4.24 -8.76 0.46
CA ILE A 249 2.99 -8.28 -0.13
C ILE A 249 3.30 -7.38 -1.31
N LYS A 250 2.56 -7.55 -2.40
CA LYS A 250 2.59 -6.63 -3.53
C LYS A 250 1.22 -6.02 -3.74
N ALA A 251 1.16 -4.70 -3.75
CA ALA A 251 -0.04 -3.94 -4.07
C ALA A 251 0.15 -3.25 -5.42
N ARG A 252 -0.86 -3.30 -6.27
CA ARG A 252 -0.88 -2.58 -7.55
C ARG A 252 -1.21 -1.13 -7.31
N VAL A 253 -0.41 -0.24 -7.87
CA VAL A 253 -0.52 1.21 -7.70
C VAL A 253 -0.58 1.88 -9.07
N PRO A 254 -1.61 2.68 -9.35
CA PRO A 254 -1.65 3.48 -10.56
C PRO A 254 -0.59 4.58 -10.49
N ASN A 255 0.11 4.80 -11.59
CA ASN A 255 1.16 5.82 -11.72
C ASN A 255 1.02 6.59 -13.04
N SER A 256 -0.19 7.09 -13.32
CA SER A 256 -0.49 7.82 -14.57
C SER A 256 0.31 9.10 -14.73
N GLU A 257 0.67 9.75 -13.63
CA GLU A 257 1.49 10.97 -13.63
C GLU A 257 3.00 10.70 -13.69
N GLY A 258 3.43 9.43 -13.64
CA GLY A 258 4.85 9.03 -13.69
C GLY A 258 5.68 9.48 -12.49
N ARG A 259 5.06 9.84 -11.37
CA ARG A 259 5.77 10.37 -10.18
C ARG A 259 6.46 9.30 -9.35
N LEU A 260 5.93 8.09 -9.35
CA LEU A 260 6.52 6.96 -8.65
C LEU A 260 7.61 6.35 -9.53
N GLN A 261 8.79 6.16 -8.94
CA GLN A 261 9.92 5.51 -9.59
C GLN A 261 10.27 4.23 -8.83
N ALA A 262 10.66 3.20 -9.56
CA ALA A 262 11.15 1.96 -8.95
C ALA A 262 12.37 2.24 -8.07
N GLY A 263 12.40 1.63 -6.89
CA GLY A 263 13.42 1.87 -5.85
C GLY A 263 13.06 2.96 -4.83
N MET A 264 11.96 3.70 -5.01
CA MET A 264 11.51 4.66 -3.99
C MET A 264 11.05 3.92 -2.74
N PHE A 265 11.51 4.37 -1.57
CA PHE A 265 11.09 3.87 -0.26
C PHE A 265 9.68 4.34 0.08
N ILE A 266 8.89 3.44 0.68
CA ILE A 266 7.51 3.71 1.08
C ILE A 266 7.26 3.31 2.54
N GLU A 267 6.38 4.07 3.18
CA GLU A 267 5.73 3.72 4.44
C GLU A 267 4.28 3.36 4.14
N ALA A 268 3.98 2.07 4.19
CA ALA A 268 2.68 1.53 3.84
C ALA A 268 1.81 1.31 5.08
N ARG A 269 0.51 1.57 4.92
CA ARG A 269 -0.55 1.25 5.88
C ARG A 269 -1.55 0.34 5.19
N LEU A 270 -1.50 -0.93 5.53
CA LEU A 270 -2.40 -1.96 4.99
C LEU A 270 -3.65 -2.03 5.86
N ALA A 271 -4.79 -1.65 5.33
CA ALA A 271 -6.08 -1.77 6.02
C ALA A 271 -6.44 -3.26 6.17
N THR A 272 -6.59 -3.70 7.42
CA THR A 272 -6.98 -5.10 7.74
C THR A 272 -8.43 -5.22 8.14
N ASP A 273 -8.98 -4.16 8.73
CA ASP A 273 -10.38 -4.10 9.11
C ASP A 273 -10.88 -2.65 9.01
N ILE A 274 -12.04 -2.47 8.42
CA ILE A 274 -12.69 -1.16 8.28
C ILE A 274 -14.03 -1.25 8.99
N ARG A 275 -14.16 -0.55 10.11
CA ARG A 275 -15.38 -0.48 10.90
C ARG A 275 -16.10 0.86 10.70
N PRO A 276 -17.06 0.92 9.81
CA PRO A 276 -17.90 2.11 9.65
C PRO A 276 -18.80 2.26 10.88
N ASN A 277 -19.06 3.49 11.28
CA ASN A 277 -19.91 3.81 12.43
C ASN A 277 -19.39 3.34 13.80
N ALA A 278 -18.09 3.14 13.98
CA ALA A 278 -17.49 2.87 15.29
C ALA A 278 -17.66 4.07 16.21
N VAL A 279 -17.92 3.81 17.49
CA VAL A 279 -18.00 4.88 18.50
C VAL A 279 -16.58 5.28 18.89
N VAL A 280 -16.26 6.55 18.76
CA VAL A 280 -14.95 7.11 19.10
C VAL A 280 -15.08 8.22 20.14
N VAL A 281 -14.12 8.25 21.05
CA VAL A 281 -14.02 9.29 22.09
C VAL A 281 -12.62 9.91 22.06
N PRO A 282 -12.45 11.17 22.49
CA PRO A 282 -11.10 11.75 22.63
C PRO A 282 -10.25 10.94 23.61
N GLU A 283 -8.95 10.81 23.33
CA GLU A 283 -8.01 10.09 24.20
C GLU A 283 -7.94 10.69 25.62
N ASP A 284 -8.15 12.01 25.74
CA ASP A 284 -8.19 12.73 27.03
C ASP A 284 -9.36 12.26 27.96
N ALA A 285 -10.38 11.61 27.38
CA ALA A 285 -11.49 11.05 28.17
C ALA A 285 -11.15 9.74 28.88
N MET A 286 -10.01 9.13 28.56
CA MET A 286 -9.65 7.81 29.06
C MET A 286 -8.95 7.90 30.43
N LEU A 287 -9.42 7.11 31.38
CA LEU A 287 -8.85 6.98 32.72
C LEU A 287 -8.31 5.56 32.90
N PRO A 288 -7.00 5.33 32.75
CA PRO A 288 -6.42 4.05 33.06
C PRO A 288 -6.30 3.86 34.58
N VAL A 289 -6.96 2.83 35.12
CA VAL A 289 -6.92 2.50 36.53
C VAL A 289 -6.67 0.98 36.70
N GLN A 290 -5.59 0.61 37.32
CA GLN A 290 -5.23 -0.80 37.66
C GLN A 290 -5.39 -1.80 36.55
N GLY A 291 -4.93 -1.42 35.32
CA GLY A 291 -4.98 -2.31 34.16
C GLY A 291 -6.30 -2.32 33.39
N SER A 292 -7.31 -1.60 33.85
CA SER A 292 -8.59 -1.36 33.16
C SER A 292 -8.71 0.09 32.72
N THR A 293 -9.41 0.34 31.64
CA THR A 293 -9.70 1.72 31.20
C THR A 293 -11.14 2.07 31.48
N TYR A 294 -11.34 3.25 32.02
CA TYR A 294 -12.65 3.81 32.36
C TYR A 294 -12.88 5.13 31.64
N VAL A 295 -14.13 5.46 31.43
CA VAL A 295 -14.58 6.75 30.90
C VAL A 295 -15.68 7.29 31.84
N TRP A 296 -15.65 8.58 32.12
CA TRP A 296 -16.76 9.24 32.81
C TRP A 296 -17.78 9.71 31.78
N VAL A 297 -19.01 9.20 31.90
CA VAL A 297 -20.16 9.64 31.09
C VAL A 297 -21.04 10.52 31.91
N VAL A 298 -21.43 11.67 31.39
CA VAL A 298 -22.38 12.56 32.05
C VAL A 298 -23.79 12.22 31.60
N LYS A 299 -24.64 11.79 32.56
CA LYS A 299 -26.03 11.50 32.31
C LYS A 299 -26.87 12.18 33.39
N ASP A 300 -27.90 12.91 33.00
CA ASP A 300 -28.80 13.65 33.91
C ASP A 300 -28.07 14.53 34.95
N GLY A 301 -26.98 15.20 34.52
CA GLY A 301 -26.17 16.06 35.39
C GLY A 301 -25.32 15.31 36.41
N LYS A 302 -25.12 14.00 36.27
CA LYS A 302 -24.30 13.15 37.16
C LYS A 302 -23.23 12.43 36.38
N ALA A 303 -22.07 12.25 37.02
CA ALA A 303 -20.96 11.46 36.44
C ALA A 303 -21.15 9.97 36.72
N ASP A 304 -21.19 9.17 35.67
CA ASP A 304 -21.25 7.71 35.70
C ASP A 304 -19.93 7.14 35.18
N ARG A 305 -19.25 6.31 35.97
CA ARG A 305 -17.98 5.71 35.61
C ARG A 305 -18.21 4.38 34.93
N ARG A 306 -17.86 4.29 33.64
CA ARG A 306 -17.99 3.07 32.84
C ARG A 306 -16.64 2.48 32.48
N GLN A 307 -16.50 1.17 32.69
CA GLN A 307 -15.36 0.43 32.20
C GLN A 307 -15.55 0.19 30.70
N VAL A 308 -14.53 0.51 29.91
CA VAL A 308 -14.58 0.40 28.44
C VAL A 308 -13.50 -0.53 27.91
N THR A 309 -13.85 -1.22 26.83
CA THR A 309 -12.88 -1.96 26.05
C THR A 309 -12.47 -1.10 24.86
N LEU A 310 -11.18 -0.85 24.74
CA LEU A 310 -10.63 0.00 23.69
C LEU A 310 -10.34 -0.82 22.41
N GLY A 311 -10.60 -0.19 21.29
CA GLY A 311 -10.18 -0.64 19.98
C GLY A 311 -8.94 0.12 19.47
N VAL A 312 -8.99 0.53 18.22
CA VAL A 312 -7.93 1.27 17.54
C VAL A 312 -7.85 2.71 18.08
N ARG A 313 -6.63 3.20 18.24
CA ARG A 313 -6.34 4.60 18.58
C ARG A 313 -5.78 5.32 17.37
N THR A 314 -6.34 6.46 17.05
CA THR A 314 -5.91 7.23 15.87
C THR A 314 -6.07 8.73 16.12
N ALA A 315 -5.01 9.50 15.92
CA ALA A 315 -5.02 10.97 15.90
C ALA A 315 -5.73 11.62 17.10
N GLY A 316 -5.42 11.18 18.35
CA GLY A 316 -5.99 11.74 19.58
C GLY A 316 -7.41 11.25 19.91
N TRP A 317 -7.89 10.23 19.21
CA TRP A 317 -9.18 9.56 19.41
C TRP A 317 -9.00 8.07 19.64
N ALA A 318 -9.84 7.48 20.46
CA ALA A 318 -9.87 6.05 20.72
C ALA A 318 -11.24 5.46 20.39
N GLU A 319 -11.23 4.30 19.77
CA GLU A 319 -12.42 3.51 19.51
C GLU A 319 -12.88 2.79 20.79
N ILE A 320 -14.17 2.77 21.03
CA ILE A 320 -14.82 2.02 22.09
C ILE A 320 -15.49 0.78 21.47
N LEU A 321 -14.98 -0.39 21.80
CA LEU A 321 -15.55 -1.68 21.36
C LEU A 321 -16.67 -2.18 22.27
N GLY A 322 -16.70 -1.73 23.53
CA GLY A 322 -17.71 -2.12 24.52
C GLY A 322 -17.56 -1.32 25.81
N GLY A 323 -18.59 -1.35 26.64
CA GLY A 323 -18.60 -0.61 27.92
C GLY A 323 -19.74 0.39 28.05
N GLY A 324 -20.75 0.33 27.17
CA GLY A 324 -21.98 1.08 27.27
C GLY A 324 -21.84 2.59 27.04
N VAL A 325 -20.90 3.00 26.21
CA VAL A 325 -20.79 4.38 25.70
C VAL A 325 -21.35 4.39 24.29
N ASP A 326 -22.37 5.17 24.07
CA ASP A 326 -23.05 5.33 22.79
C ASP A 326 -22.67 6.66 22.10
N ALA A 327 -22.85 6.72 20.81
CA ALA A 327 -22.68 7.97 20.08
C ALA A 327 -23.72 9.00 20.54
N GLY A 328 -23.26 10.20 20.88
CA GLY A 328 -24.07 11.25 21.49
C GLY A 328 -23.89 11.39 23.00
N ASP A 329 -23.29 10.39 23.65
CA ASP A 329 -22.97 10.49 25.11
C ASP A 329 -21.92 11.58 25.34
N GLN A 330 -22.09 12.34 26.43
CA GLN A 330 -21.12 13.32 26.88
C GLN A 330 -20.05 12.63 27.73
N VAL A 331 -18.82 12.62 27.27
CA VAL A 331 -17.67 12.04 27.99
C VAL A 331 -16.77 13.14 28.54
N VAL A 332 -16.34 12.97 29.78
CA VAL A 332 -15.50 13.96 30.46
C VAL A 332 -14.08 13.89 29.92
N VAL A 333 -13.55 15.02 29.43
CA VAL A 333 -12.21 15.19 28.93
C VAL A 333 -11.31 16.04 29.83
N GLY A 334 -11.90 16.78 30.76
CA GLY A 334 -11.18 17.59 31.74
C GLY A 334 -11.91 17.66 33.08
N GLY A 335 -11.15 17.72 34.19
CA GLY A 335 -11.73 17.77 35.54
C GLY A 335 -12.20 16.43 36.14
N GLY A 336 -11.93 15.31 35.43
CA GLY A 336 -12.36 13.97 35.85
C GLY A 336 -11.65 13.38 37.07
N GLU A 337 -10.53 13.94 37.51
CA GLU A 337 -9.68 13.42 38.59
C GLU A 337 -10.35 13.41 39.96
N ARG A 338 -11.30 14.30 40.16
CA ARG A 338 -12.02 14.50 41.46
C ARG A 338 -13.41 13.87 41.46
N LEU A 339 -13.80 13.24 40.33
CA LEU A 339 -15.14 12.67 40.23
C LEU A 339 -15.24 11.33 40.96
N PHE A 340 -16.43 11.09 41.49
CA PHE A 340 -16.86 9.81 42.06
C PHE A 340 -18.19 9.40 41.39
N PRO A 341 -18.55 8.12 41.37
CA PRO A 341 -19.79 7.66 40.78
C PRO A 341 -21.02 8.36 41.40
N GLY A 342 -21.85 8.97 40.52
CA GLY A 342 -23.04 9.73 40.98
C GLY A 342 -22.76 11.20 41.37
N ALA A 343 -21.53 11.69 41.25
CA ALA A 343 -21.21 13.08 41.55
C ALA A 343 -22.01 14.05 40.67
N PRO A 344 -22.64 15.11 41.23
CA PRO A 344 -23.28 16.14 40.46
C PRO A 344 -22.23 16.95 39.68
N VAL A 345 -22.43 17.12 38.40
CA VAL A 345 -21.48 17.82 37.50
C VAL A 345 -22.17 18.95 36.73
N MET A 346 -21.41 19.99 36.47
CA MET A 346 -21.78 21.05 35.53
C MET A 346 -20.91 20.88 34.27
N ALA A 347 -21.50 20.28 33.24
CA ALA A 347 -20.84 19.97 31.99
C ALA A 347 -20.64 21.22 31.13
N GLN A 348 -19.43 21.49 30.74
CA GLN A 348 -19.07 22.49 29.77
C GLN A 348 -18.61 21.78 28.48
N VAL A 349 -19.41 21.90 27.42
CA VAL A 349 -19.10 21.21 26.15
C VAL A 349 -17.94 21.88 25.47
N VAL A 350 -16.89 21.11 25.20
CA VAL A 350 -15.72 21.52 24.38
C VAL A 350 -15.80 20.83 23.04
N GLU A 351 -15.91 21.62 21.99
CA GLU A 351 -15.86 21.05 20.63
C GLU A 351 -14.44 20.53 20.33
N ARG A 352 -14.32 19.24 20.13
CA ARG A 352 -13.10 18.56 19.66
C ARG A 352 -13.36 18.08 18.24
N HIS A 353 -12.69 18.68 17.26
CA HIS A 353 -12.74 18.23 15.88
C HIS A 353 -11.63 17.19 15.65
N ARG A 354 -12.00 16.04 15.13
CA ARG A 354 -11.02 15.08 14.63
C ARG A 354 -10.45 15.63 13.34
N GLY A 355 -9.14 15.81 13.26
CA GLY A 355 -8.46 16.04 11.98
C GLY A 355 -8.86 14.93 11.01
N ALA A 356 -9.21 15.28 9.77
CA ALA A 356 -9.60 14.29 8.77
C ALA A 356 -8.61 13.13 8.74
N PRO A 357 -9.06 11.85 8.68
CA PRO A 357 -8.15 10.71 8.60
C PRO A 357 -7.27 10.91 7.38
N THR A 358 -5.96 10.97 7.61
CA THR A 358 -4.97 11.09 6.53
C THR A 358 -5.04 9.82 5.69
N GLY A 359 -5.92 9.80 4.66
CA GLY A 359 -6.06 8.63 3.80
C GLY A 359 -7.39 8.36 3.14
N ALA A 360 -8.42 9.22 3.30
CA ALA A 360 -9.68 9.03 2.59
C ALA A 360 -10.24 10.38 2.10
N GLU A 361 -9.61 10.97 1.10
CA GLU A 361 -10.35 11.85 0.21
C GLU A 361 -11.17 10.96 -0.73
N SER A 362 -12.40 10.72 -0.35
CA SER A 362 -13.46 10.26 -1.23
C SER A 362 -13.66 11.31 -2.31
N THR A 363 -13.11 11.08 -3.48
CA THR A 363 -13.56 11.73 -4.71
C THR A 363 -14.94 11.16 -5.06
N ALA A 364 -15.96 11.61 -4.35
CA ALA A 364 -17.33 11.52 -4.84
C ALA A 364 -17.43 12.46 -6.04
N ALA A 365 -17.19 11.93 -7.23
CA ALA A 365 -17.53 12.57 -8.47
C ALA A 365 -19.06 12.74 -8.48
N THR A 366 -19.50 13.98 -8.29
CA THR A 366 -20.88 14.40 -8.55
C THR A 366 -21.16 14.13 -10.04
N PRO A 367 -22.18 13.33 -10.40
CA PRO A 367 -22.53 13.16 -11.79
C PRO A 367 -23.10 14.47 -12.33
N THR A 368 -22.35 15.12 -13.21
CA THR A 368 -22.83 16.26 -14.00
C THR A 368 -23.93 15.75 -14.94
N ALA A 369 -25.15 16.22 -14.73
CA ALA A 369 -26.26 15.97 -15.61
C ALA A 369 -25.97 16.50 -17.03
N PRO A 370 -26.38 15.79 -18.12
CA PRO A 370 -26.18 16.26 -19.47
C PRO A 370 -27.07 17.47 -19.77
N ALA A 371 -26.45 18.54 -20.27
CA ALA A 371 -27.14 19.72 -20.76
C ALA A 371 -28.02 19.35 -21.96
N ALA A 372 -29.27 19.76 -21.91
CA ALA A 372 -30.23 19.63 -23.01
C ALA A 372 -29.82 20.50 -24.23
N PRO A 373 -30.08 20.05 -25.46
CA PRO A 373 -29.78 20.83 -26.65
C PRO A 373 -30.79 21.96 -26.82
N THR A 374 -30.29 23.18 -26.89
CA THR A 374 -31.06 24.35 -27.37
C THR A 374 -31.13 24.33 -28.89
N ARG A 375 -32.32 24.61 -29.35
CA ARG A 375 -32.72 24.77 -30.80
C ARG A 375 -31.90 25.84 -31.51
#